data_d1269b51fc03e735209c1ccbe70c0e35
#
_entry.id   d1269b51fc03e735209c1ccbe70c0e35
#
_cell.length_a   1.000
_cell.length_b   1.000
_cell.length_c   1.000
_cell.angle_alpha   90.00
_cell.angle_beta   90.00
_cell.angle_gamma   90.00
#
_symmetry.space_group_name_H-M   'P 1'
#
loop_
_entity.id
_entity.type
_entity.pdbx_description
1 polymer ?
#
loop_
_entity_poly.entity_id
_entity_poly.type
_entity_poly.pdbx_seq_one_letter_code
_entity_poly.pdbx_strand_id
1 'polypeptide(L)'
;MMISKSKEHTLCSLLFKTTPNYNTNLQTLLTLVSDSKENSIIVAPEVCLTGFDYDNFEAVLAFANIANEALKKASLNKTIILTIIEKQDDGVFNLVKVFHNGKIIHERAKAKLFRFGGEHHHFIEGDDSNIEIFEIDGIKIALLICFELRFKKLWQQIEGADVIAIPSWWGVLRTEHFKILTQSLAIINQCYVIASDSANDECSKMSAIINPQGETIRNEKQQHIEVLYEKKSISLMRKYLNVGI
;
A
#
# COMPACT_ATOMS: atom_id res chain seq x y z
N MET A 1 -2.62 -14.34 -36.47
CA MET A 1 -2.80 -14.44 -35.02
C MET A 1 -2.01 -13.30 -34.39
N MET A 2 -2.64 -12.18 -34.04
CA MET A 2 -1.97 -11.06 -33.37
C MET A 2 -1.61 -11.53 -31.97
N ILE A 3 -0.32 -11.64 -31.67
CA ILE A 3 0.16 -11.85 -30.30
C ILE A 3 -0.18 -10.53 -29.59
N SER A 4 -1.20 -10.56 -28.71
CA SER A 4 -1.47 -9.48 -27.80
C SER A 4 -0.19 -9.21 -27.01
N LYS A 5 0.44 -8.05 -27.21
CA LYS A 5 1.54 -7.60 -26.34
C LYS A 5 0.98 -7.61 -24.93
N SER A 6 1.58 -8.40 -24.05
CA SER A 6 1.24 -8.36 -22.63
C SER A 6 1.37 -6.91 -22.14
N LYS A 7 0.36 -6.42 -21.46
CA LYS A 7 0.32 -5.09 -20.87
C LYS A 7 1.51 -4.96 -19.90
N GLU A 8 2.40 -4.02 -20.13
CA GLU A 8 3.50 -3.74 -19.20
C GLU A 8 2.95 -3.01 -17.97
N HIS A 9 3.31 -3.50 -16.79
CA HIS A 9 2.94 -2.89 -15.52
C HIS A 9 4.17 -2.31 -14.82
N THR A 10 3.98 -1.16 -14.17
CA THR A 10 5.01 -0.51 -13.35
C THR A 10 4.57 -0.56 -11.89
N LEU A 11 5.46 -0.96 -10.99
CA LEU A 11 5.27 -0.86 -9.55
C LEU A 11 5.75 0.51 -9.10
N CYS A 12 4.94 1.21 -8.31
CA CYS A 12 5.26 2.56 -7.84
C CYS A 12 5.04 2.68 -6.33
N SER A 13 6.08 3.12 -5.62
CA SER A 13 6.01 3.45 -4.19
C SER A 13 6.16 4.95 -4.00
N LEU A 14 5.21 5.57 -3.29
CA LEU A 14 5.26 6.99 -2.98
C LEU A 14 5.94 7.24 -1.63
N LEU A 15 6.75 8.30 -1.58
CA LEU A 15 7.22 8.92 -0.34
C LEU A 15 6.46 10.25 -0.19
N PHE A 16 5.46 10.28 0.67
CA PHE A 16 4.49 11.36 0.75
C PHE A 16 4.52 12.06 2.12
N LYS A 17 4.65 13.39 2.12
CA LYS A 17 4.55 14.20 3.33
C LYS A 17 3.14 14.73 3.51
N THR A 18 2.45 14.27 4.53
CA THR A 18 1.12 14.73 4.91
C THR A 18 1.21 16.09 5.60
N THR A 19 0.35 17.01 5.22
CA THR A 19 0.18 18.35 5.81
C THR A 19 -1.17 18.45 6.53
N PRO A 20 -1.38 19.47 7.37
CA PRO A 20 -2.70 19.70 7.99
C PRO A 20 -3.82 20.05 7.00
N ASN A 21 -3.49 20.38 5.75
CA ASN A 21 -4.47 20.71 4.72
C ASN A 21 -4.79 19.50 3.82
N TYR A 22 -5.94 18.87 4.05
CA TYR A 22 -6.36 17.65 3.35
C TYR A 22 -6.51 17.86 1.83
N ASN A 23 -7.03 19.02 1.40
CA ASN A 23 -7.15 19.35 -0.03
C ASN A 23 -5.77 19.47 -0.70
N THR A 24 -4.79 20.08 -0.03
CA THR A 24 -3.42 20.15 -0.53
C THR A 24 -2.82 18.75 -0.65
N ASN A 25 -3.03 17.89 0.34
CA ASN A 25 -2.57 16.51 0.31
C ASN A 25 -3.19 15.75 -0.86
N LEU A 26 -4.50 15.87 -1.06
CA LEU A 26 -5.20 15.25 -2.19
C LEU A 26 -4.65 15.74 -3.53
N GLN A 27 -4.50 17.04 -3.74
CA GLN A 27 -3.95 17.58 -4.98
C GLN A 27 -2.52 17.10 -5.24
N THR A 28 -1.68 17.04 -4.21
CA THR A 28 -0.31 16.50 -4.31
C THR A 28 -0.35 15.02 -4.73
N LEU A 29 -1.21 14.21 -4.11
CA LEU A 29 -1.36 12.80 -4.47
C LEU A 29 -1.84 12.65 -5.92
N LEU A 30 -2.85 13.42 -6.33
CA LEU A 30 -3.37 13.38 -7.69
C LEU A 30 -2.30 13.77 -8.73
N THR A 31 -1.43 14.72 -8.41
CA THR A 31 -0.29 15.08 -9.27
C THR A 31 0.69 13.90 -9.39
N LEU A 32 1.10 13.29 -8.28
CA LEU A 32 2.00 12.13 -8.30
C LEU A 32 1.42 10.93 -9.06
N VAL A 33 0.11 10.71 -8.92
CA VAL A 33 -0.62 9.69 -9.70
C VAL A 33 -0.65 10.04 -11.18
N SER A 34 -0.88 11.31 -11.53
CA SER A 34 -0.87 11.76 -12.93
C SER A 34 0.49 11.55 -13.58
N ASP A 35 1.57 11.85 -12.87
CA ASP A 35 2.95 11.76 -13.35
C ASP A 35 3.44 10.30 -13.49
N SER A 36 2.79 9.34 -12.82
CA SER A 36 3.11 7.93 -12.93
C SER A 36 2.66 7.37 -14.29
N LYS A 37 3.37 6.35 -14.78
CA LYS A 37 3.07 5.69 -16.07
C LYS A 37 1.67 5.06 -16.08
N GLU A 38 1.11 4.86 -17.27
CA GLU A 38 -0.08 4.01 -17.44
C GLU A 38 0.20 2.58 -16.96
N ASN A 39 -0.83 1.90 -16.49
CA ASN A 39 -0.78 0.57 -15.90
C ASN A 39 0.11 0.46 -14.65
N SER A 40 0.40 1.59 -13.98
CA SER A 40 1.12 1.57 -12.70
C SER A 40 0.25 1.04 -11.58
N ILE A 41 0.85 0.25 -10.69
CA ILE A 41 0.34 -0.12 -9.37
C ILE A 41 1.03 0.81 -8.37
N ILE A 42 0.30 1.80 -7.90
CA ILE A 42 0.79 2.90 -7.07
C ILE A 42 0.36 2.67 -5.63
N VAL A 43 1.32 2.65 -4.71
CA VAL A 43 1.05 2.55 -3.27
C VAL A 43 1.42 3.87 -2.61
N ALA A 44 0.47 4.49 -1.94
CA ALA A 44 0.67 5.68 -1.12
C ALA A 44 0.67 5.30 0.38
N PRO A 45 1.25 6.12 1.26
CA PRO A 45 1.32 5.82 2.69
C PRO A 45 -0.04 5.67 3.36
N GLU A 46 -0.05 5.00 4.50
CA GLU A 46 -1.21 4.92 5.39
C GLU A 46 -1.69 6.32 5.78
N VAL A 47 -3.00 6.53 5.70
CA VAL A 47 -3.71 7.80 6.01
C VAL A 47 -3.04 9.07 5.46
N CYS A 48 -2.36 8.97 4.31
CA CYS A 48 -1.55 10.06 3.76
C CYS A 48 -2.34 11.33 3.46
N LEU A 49 -3.66 11.24 3.30
CA LEU A 49 -4.50 12.41 2.97
C LEU A 49 -4.85 13.25 4.20
N THR A 50 -5.00 12.64 5.36
CA THR A 50 -5.45 13.32 6.58
C THR A 50 -4.47 13.22 7.75
N GLY A 51 -3.56 12.23 7.71
CA GLY A 51 -2.85 11.78 8.89
C GLY A 51 -3.81 11.15 9.91
N PHE A 52 -3.29 10.83 11.09
CA PHE A 52 -4.08 10.43 12.26
C PHE A 52 -4.56 11.68 13.02
N ASP A 53 -5.36 12.54 12.35
CA ASP A 53 -5.87 13.80 12.92
C ASP A 53 -7.09 13.54 13.78
N TYR A 54 -6.85 13.07 15.00
CA TYR A 54 -7.89 12.76 15.99
C TYR A 54 -8.58 14.01 16.56
N ASP A 55 -7.92 15.16 16.52
CA ASP A 55 -8.47 16.42 17.03
C ASP A 55 -9.53 17.00 16.09
N ASN A 56 -9.45 16.72 14.79
CA ASN A 56 -10.39 17.16 13.76
C ASN A 56 -11.16 16.00 13.12
N PHE A 57 -11.52 15.00 13.92
CA PHE A 57 -12.03 13.71 13.46
C PHE A 57 -13.25 13.81 12.54
N GLU A 58 -14.20 14.72 12.85
CA GLU A 58 -15.38 14.98 12.01
C GLU A 58 -14.98 15.48 10.59
N ALA A 59 -13.94 16.34 10.50
CA ALA A 59 -13.44 16.82 9.23
C ALA A 59 -12.75 15.70 8.43
N VAL A 60 -12.02 14.80 9.11
CA VAL A 60 -11.42 13.60 8.50
C VAL A 60 -12.50 12.73 7.87
N LEU A 61 -13.58 12.44 8.60
CA LEU A 61 -14.69 11.61 8.13
C LEU A 61 -15.44 12.27 6.94
N ALA A 62 -15.68 13.57 7.03
CA ALA A 62 -16.34 14.31 5.94
C ALA A 62 -15.50 14.34 4.66
N PHE A 63 -14.18 14.30 4.78
CA PHE A 63 -13.25 14.33 3.64
C PHE A 63 -13.19 13.01 2.86
N ALA A 64 -13.55 11.89 3.48
CA ALA A 64 -13.46 10.55 2.87
C ALA A 64 -14.19 10.45 1.52
N ASN A 65 -15.41 10.99 1.42
CA ASN A 65 -16.18 10.97 0.17
C ASN A 65 -15.51 11.79 -0.94
N ILE A 66 -14.94 12.95 -0.62
CA ILE A 66 -14.21 13.80 -1.58
C ILE A 66 -13.00 13.05 -2.12
N ALA A 67 -12.25 12.41 -1.22
CA ALA A 67 -11.08 11.60 -1.57
C ALA A 67 -11.46 10.41 -2.47
N ASN A 68 -12.50 9.64 -2.09
CA ASN A 68 -12.96 8.49 -2.85
C ASN A 68 -13.32 8.85 -4.30
N GLU A 69 -14.11 9.92 -4.51
CA GLU A 69 -14.54 10.34 -5.85
C GLU A 69 -13.37 10.85 -6.70
N ALA A 70 -12.43 11.57 -6.11
CA ALA A 70 -11.24 12.04 -6.80
C ALA A 70 -10.31 10.88 -7.20
N LEU A 71 -10.09 9.91 -6.31
CA LEU A 71 -9.23 8.76 -6.55
C LEU A 71 -9.82 7.78 -7.56
N LYS A 72 -11.14 7.57 -7.56
CA LYS A 72 -11.81 6.82 -8.63
C LYS A 72 -11.46 7.41 -9.99
N LYS A 73 -11.62 8.75 -10.17
CA LYS A 73 -11.31 9.42 -11.44
C LYS A 73 -9.83 9.30 -11.81
N ALA A 74 -8.93 9.47 -10.83
CA ALA A 74 -7.49 9.39 -11.04
C ALA A 74 -6.99 7.98 -11.37
N SER A 75 -7.76 6.94 -11.03
CA SER A 75 -7.39 5.53 -11.25
C SER A 75 -7.66 5.01 -12.66
N LEU A 76 -8.09 5.85 -13.59
CA LEU A 76 -8.25 5.45 -15.00
C LEU A 76 -6.90 5.00 -15.57
N ASN A 77 -6.85 3.78 -16.12
CA ASN A 77 -5.63 3.10 -16.60
C ASN A 77 -4.54 2.93 -15.53
N LYS A 78 -4.87 2.99 -14.24
CA LYS A 78 -3.93 2.85 -13.12
C LYS A 78 -4.58 2.11 -11.95
N THR A 79 -3.75 1.65 -11.04
CA THR A 79 -4.18 1.13 -9.74
C THR A 79 -3.61 2.01 -8.64
N ILE A 80 -4.44 2.48 -7.71
CA ILE A 80 -4.03 3.31 -6.57
C ILE A 80 -4.41 2.58 -5.29
N ILE A 81 -3.44 2.38 -4.40
CA ILE A 81 -3.59 1.67 -3.13
C ILE A 81 -3.16 2.60 -1.99
N LEU A 82 -4.06 2.88 -1.06
CA LEU A 82 -3.78 3.67 0.13
C LEU A 82 -4.79 3.34 1.23
N THR A 83 -4.66 3.97 2.40
CA THR A 83 -5.71 3.87 3.41
C THR A 83 -6.44 5.20 3.59
N ILE A 84 -7.75 5.09 3.90
CA ILE A 84 -8.64 6.21 4.20
C ILE A 84 -9.38 5.91 5.49
N ILE A 85 -9.48 6.89 6.39
CA ILE A 85 -10.32 6.81 7.58
C ILE A 85 -11.75 7.11 7.17
N GLU A 86 -12.66 6.16 7.43
CA GLU A 86 -14.05 6.28 6.99
C GLU A 86 -15.01 5.70 8.02
N LYS A 87 -16.18 6.32 8.13
CA LYS A 87 -17.29 5.83 8.93
C LYS A 87 -18.14 4.87 8.11
N GLN A 88 -18.38 3.68 8.65
CA GLN A 88 -19.35 2.71 8.17
C GLN A 88 -20.42 2.50 9.25
N ASP A 89 -21.45 1.68 8.98
CA ASP A 89 -22.59 1.48 9.89
C ASP A 89 -22.17 1.09 11.32
N ASP A 90 -21.15 0.23 11.43
CA ASP A 90 -20.66 -0.30 12.70
C ASP A 90 -19.66 0.61 13.42
N GLY A 91 -19.20 1.71 12.79
CA GLY A 91 -18.26 2.64 13.39
C GLY A 91 -17.22 3.20 12.44
N VAL A 92 -16.06 3.59 12.96
CA VAL A 92 -14.99 4.20 12.17
C VAL A 92 -13.84 3.21 11.97
N PHE A 93 -13.34 3.16 10.76
CA PHE A 93 -12.30 2.23 10.35
C PHE A 93 -11.15 2.94 9.63
N ASN A 94 -9.96 2.40 9.74
CA ASN A 94 -8.84 2.66 8.84
C ASN A 94 -8.93 1.62 7.71
N LEU A 95 -9.44 2.04 6.54
CA LEU A 95 -9.74 1.16 5.40
C LEU A 95 -8.62 1.24 4.37
N VAL A 96 -7.98 0.12 4.03
CA VAL A 96 -7.22 0.06 2.78
C VAL A 96 -8.18 -0.08 1.62
N LYS A 97 -7.95 0.72 0.58
CA LYS A 97 -8.77 0.74 -0.63
C LYS A 97 -7.90 0.59 -1.87
N VAL A 98 -8.40 -0.15 -2.83
CA VAL A 98 -7.78 -0.33 -4.15
C VAL A 98 -8.69 0.28 -5.21
N PHE A 99 -8.24 1.38 -5.77
CA PHE A 99 -8.89 2.05 -6.88
C PHE A 99 -8.27 1.55 -8.20
N HIS A 100 -9.10 1.05 -9.11
CA HIS A 100 -8.65 0.58 -10.41
C HIS A 100 -9.70 0.89 -11.48
N ASN A 101 -9.27 1.51 -12.58
CA ASN A 101 -10.14 1.84 -13.72
C ASN A 101 -11.48 2.50 -13.32
N GLY A 102 -11.44 3.50 -12.43
CA GLY A 102 -12.60 4.28 -12.02
C GLY A 102 -13.47 3.66 -10.93
N LYS A 103 -13.04 2.54 -10.34
CA LYS A 103 -13.81 1.80 -9.32
C LYS A 103 -12.96 1.47 -8.11
N ILE A 104 -13.60 1.28 -6.96
CA ILE A 104 -13.02 0.57 -5.83
C ILE A 104 -13.26 -0.92 -6.07
N ILE A 105 -12.19 -1.71 -6.21
CA ILE A 105 -12.27 -3.14 -6.51
C ILE A 105 -11.94 -4.04 -5.33
N HIS A 106 -11.30 -3.48 -4.30
CA HIS A 106 -11.01 -4.15 -3.03
C HIS A 106 -10.99 -3.14 -1.90
N GLU A 107 -11.54 -3.54 -0.76
CA GLU A 107 -11.57 -2.72 0.46
C GLU A 107 -11.57 -3.64 1.67
N ARG A 108 -10.79 -3.32 2.69
CA ARG A 108 -10.88 -3.96 4.01
C ARG A 108 -10.39 -3.05 5.12
N ALA A 109 -10.89 -3.27 6.32
CA ALA A 109 -10.42 -2.60 7.53
C ALA A 109 -9.05 -3.15 7.98
N LYS A 110 -8.25 -2.28 8.62
CA LYS A 110 -7.01 -2.67 9.29
C LYS A 110 -7.29 -3.70 10.37
N ALA A 111 -6.72 -4.90 10.20
CA ALA A 111 -6.99 -6.05 11.06
C ALA A 111 -6.15 -6.08 12.34
N LYS A 112 -5.09 -5.28 12.42
CA LYS A 112 -4.21 -5.17 13.60
C LYS A 112 -3.93 -3.71 13.91
N LEU A 113 -4.68 -3.15 14.86
CA LEU A 113 -4.54 -1.77 15.28
C LEU A 113 -3.27 -1.58 16.13
N PHE A 114 -2.56 -0.49 15.91
CA PHE A 114 -1.38 -0.13 16.69
C PHE A 114 -1.80 0.49 18.04
N ARG A 115 -2.06 -0.36 19.03
CA ARG A 115 -2.57 0.03 20.34
C ARG A 115 -1.67 1.00 21.09
N PHE A 116 -0.34 0.88 20.93
CA PHE A 116 0.62 1.81 21.54
C PHE A 116 0.46 3.24 20.99
N GLY A 117 0.03 3.40 19.73
CA GLY A 117 -0.33 4.68 19.10
C GLY A 117 -1.77 5.14 19.37
N GLY A 118 -2.56 4.41 20.16
CA GLY A 118 -3.91 4.81 20.52
C GLY A 118 -4.99 4.49 19.47
N GLU A 119 -4.67 3.84 18.36
CA GLU A 119 -5.62 3.58 17.25
C GLU A 119 -6.93 2.93 17.75
N HIS A 120 -6.87 2.04 18.73
CA HIS A 120 -8.00 1.31 19.28
C HIS A 120 -9.02 2.19 20.05
N HIS A 121 -8.71 3.45 20.30
CA HIS A 121 -9.65 4.40 20.88
C HIS A 121 -10.53 5.07 19.81
N HIS A 122 -10.13 4.98 18.55
CA HIS A 122 -10.74 5.71 17.44
C HIS A 122 -11.28 4.79 16.35
N PHE A 123 -10.71 3.60 16.19
CA PHE A 123 -11.05 2.66 15.10
C PHE A 123 -11.52 1.32 15.65
N ILE A 124 -12.41 0.71 14.88
CA ILE A 124 -12.77 -0.70 15.04
C ILE A 124 -11.74 -1.55 14.26
N GLU A 125 -11.28 -2.61 14.91
CA GLU A 125 -10.35 -3.58 14.33
C GLU A 125 -11.07 -4.45 13.29
N GLY A 126 -10.47 -4.59 12.10
CA GLY A 126 -10.99 -5.44 11.06
C GLY A 126 -10.75 -6.92 11.34
N ASP A 127 -11.41 -7.79 10.58
CA ASP A 127 -11.20 -9.23 10.62
C ASP A 127 -9.96 -9.62 9.81
N ASP A 128 -9.03 -10.37 10.41
CA ASP A 128 -7.82 -10.85 9.73
C ASP A 128 -8.12 -11.94 8.69
N SER A 129 -9.29 -12.58 8.73
CA SER A 129 -9.75 -13.49 7.68
C SER A 129 -10.02 -12.81 6.33
N ASN A 130 -10.19 -11.48 6.32
CA ASN A 130 -10.37 -10.67 5.10
C ASN A 130 -9.03 -10.30 4.43
N ILE A 131 -7.89 -10.73 4.97
CA ILE A 131 -6.59 -10.57 4.33
C ILE A 131 -6.43 -11.71 3.32
N GLU A 132 -6.66 -11.39 2.06
CA GLU A 132 -6.67 -12.34 0.96
C GLU A 132 -5.84 -11.85 -0.24
N ILE A 133 -5.58 -12.76 -1.17
CA ILE A 133 -4.98 -12.45 -2.47
C ILE A 133 -6.12 -12.18 -3.45
N PHE A 134 -6.06 -11.04 -4.14
CA PHE A 134 -6.93 -10.71 -5.26
C PHE A 134 -6.10 -10.48 -6.53
N GLU A 135 -6.75 -10.35 -7.69
CA GLU A 135 -6.05 -10.26 -8.96
C GLU A 135 -6.43 -8.99 -9.73
N ILE A 136 -5.42 -8.32 -10.28
CA ILE A 136 -5.56 -7.20 -11.21
C ILE A 136 -4.72 -7.49 -12.46
N ASP A 137 -5.35 -7.52 -13.63
CA ASP A 137 -4.66 -7.74 -14.93
C ASP A 137 -3.73 -8.98 -14.93
N GLY A 138 -4.06 -10.06 -14.22
CA GLY A 138 -3.26 -11.28 -14.11
C GLY A 138 -2.11 -11.21 -13.08
N ILE A 139 -2.06 -10.15 -12.26
CA ILE A 139 -1.10 -9.97 -11.16
C ILE A 139 -1.82 -10.26 -9.84
N LYS A 140 -1.32 -11.22 -9.08
CA LYS A 140 -1.82 -11.57 -7.75
C LYS A 140 -1.30 -10.57 -6.72
N ILE A 141 -2.19 -9.83 -6.08
CA ILE A 141 -1.86 -8.75 -5.14
C ILE A 141 -2.39 -9.10 -3.75
N ALA A 142 -1.60 -8.82 -2.74
CA ALA A 142 -2.01 -8.84 -1.34
C ALA A 142 -1.63 -7.53 -0.64
N LEU A 143 -2.30 -7.25 0.48
CA LEU A 143 -2.14 -6.00 1.21
C LEU A 143 -1.83 -6.27 2.68
N LEU A 144 -0.87 -5.53 3.26
CA LEU A 144 -0.66 -5.43 4.70
C LEU A 144 -0.57 -3.95 5.09
N ILE A 145 -1.34 -3.53 6.09
CA ILE A 145 -1.34 -2.14 6.55
C ILE A 145 -0.37 -1.99 7.71
N CYS A 146 0.74 -1.27 7.50
CA CYS A 146 1.65 -0.80 8.55
C CYS A 146 1.96 -1.87 9.63
N PHE A 147 1.31 -1.79 10.80
CA PHE A 147 1.54 -2.66 11.94
C PHE A 147 1.24 -4.14 11.66
N GLU A 148 0.38 -4.45 10.69
CA GLU A 148 0.08 -5.83 10.24
C GLU A 148 1.34 -6.56 9.78
N LEU A 149 2.34 -5.84 9.27
CA LEU A 149 3.65 -6.38 8.89
C LEU A 149 4.36 -7.18 10.00
N ARG A 150 3.98 -7.01 11.27
CA ARG A 150 4.60 -7.74 12.40
C ARG A 150 4.02 -9.12 12.67
N PHE A 151 2.94 -9.49 12.00
CA PHE A 151 2.19 -10.72 12.31
C PHE A 151 2.48 -11.82 11.30
N LYS A 152 3.29 -12.82 11.71
CA LYS A 152 3.69 -13.94 10.85
C LYS A 152 2.51 -14.72 10.26
N LYS A 153 1.40 -14.85 11.00
CA LYS A 153 0.20 -15.53 10.51
C LYS A 153 -0.34 -14.83 9.24
N LEU A 154 -0.27 -13.49 9.18
CA LEU A 154 -0.73 -12.74 8.01
C LEU A 154 0.19 -12.95 6.80
N TRP A 155 1.49 -13.18 7.03
CA TRP A 155 2.42 -13.50 5.93
C TRP A 155 2.08 -14.84 5.26
N GLN A 156 1.64 -15.83 6.07
CA GLN A 156 1.21 -17.14 5.55
C GLN A 156 -0.09 -17.05 4.75
N GLN A 157 -1.03 -16.18 5.15
CA GLN A 157 -2.30 -16.00 4.43
C GLN A 157 -2.12 -15.44 3.01
N ILE A 158 -1.01 -14.73 2.77
CA ILE A 158 -0.72 -14.07 1.49
C ILE A 158 0.39 -14.76 0.69
N GLU A 159 0.76 -15.99 1.06
CA GLU A 159 1.68 -16.83 0.29
C GLU A 159 1.13 -17.06 -1.12
N GLY A 160 1.99 -16.91 -2.13
CA GLY A 160 1.61 -17.03 -3.52
C GLY A 160 1.19 -15.71 -4.19
N ALA A 161 1.15 -14.58 -3.48
CA ALA A 161 1.03 -13.25 -4.09
C ALA A 161 2.23 -12.95 -5.01
N ASP A 162 2.00 -12.23 -6.09
CA ASP A 162 3.05 -11.70 -6.96
C ASP A 162 3.60 -10.36 -6.45
N VAL A 163 2.71 -9.57 -5.83
CA VAL A 163 3.01 -8.25 -5.27
C VAL A 163 2.34 -8.12 -3.90
N ILE A 164 3.08 -7.69 -2.88
CA ILE A 164 2.53 -7.30 -1.59
C ILE A 164 2.70 -5.80 -1.42
N ALA A 165 1.57 -5.07 -1.27
CA ALA A 165 1.57 -3.63 -1.04
C ALA A 165 1.42 -3.31 0.45
N ILE A 166 2.22 -2.36 0.94
CA ILE A 166 2.30 -2.02 2.37
C ILE A 166 2.20 -0.50 2.53
N PRO A 167 0.98 0.08 2.56
CA PRO A 167 0.78 1.45 3.03
C PRO A 167 1.14 1.54 4.52
N SER A 168 1.98 2.54 4.90
CA SER A 168 2.50 2.64 6.26
C SER A 168 2.62 4.08 6.76
N TRP A 169 2.47 4.22 8.08
CA TRP A 169 2.87 5.36 8.89
C TRP A 169 3.79 4.83 10.00
N TRP A 170 5.02 4.48 9.61
CA TRP A 170 5.92 3.72 10.48
C TRP A 170 6.86 4.64 11.25
N GLY A 171 6.76 4.61 12.58
CA GLY A 171 7.51 5.51 13.43
C GLY A 171 9.04 5.36 13.33
N VAL A 172 9.75 6.49 13.30
CA VAL A 172 11.20 6.63 13.09
C VAL A 172 12.05 5.75 14.01
N LEU A 173 11.66 5.56 15.28
CA LEU A 173 12.39 4.73 16.24
C LEU A 173 12.46 3.24 15.85
N ARG A 174 11.69 2.83 14.87
CA ARG A 174 11.60 1.44 14.41
C ARG A 174 11.97 1.31 12.92
N THR A 175 12.73 2.27 12.39
CA THR A 175 13.18 2.32 11.00
C THR A 175 13.83 1.01 10.54
N GLU A 176 14.77 0.47 11.31
CA GLU A 176 15.45 -0.79 10.95
C GLU A 176 14.50 -1.98 10.94
N HIS A 177 13.48 -2.01 11.81
CA HIS A 177 12.48 -3.05 11.76
C HIS A 177 11.68 -3.02 10.45
N PHE A 178 11.30 -1.82 9.98
CA PHE A 178 10.55 -1.68 8.73
C PHE A 178 11.36 -2.16 7.52
N LYS A 179 12.63 -1.76 7.45
CA LYS A 179 13.57 -2.20 6.39
C LYS A 179 13.73 -3.72 6.36
N ILE A 180 14.04 -4.30 7.52
CA ILE A 180 14.29 -5.74 7.63
C ILE A 180 13.01 -6.55 7.35
N LEU A 181 11.87 -6.18 7.92
CA LEU A 181 10.62 -6.91 7.75
C LEU A 181 10.10 -6.87 6.31
N THR A 182 10.16 -5.70 5.65
CA THR A 182 9.71 -5.58 4.25
C THR A 182 10.62 -6.37 3.30
N GLN A 183 11.93 -6.38 3.53
CA GLN A 183 12.88 -7.16 2.75
C GLN A 183 12.70 -8.66 3.00
N SER A 184 12.56 -9.08 4.26
CA SER A 184 12.31 -10.48 4.62
C SER A 184 11.01 -11.01 4.03
N LEU A 185 9.95 -10.17 4.02
CA LEU A 185 8.67 -10.53 3.43
C LEU A 185 8.81 -10.83 1.93
N ALA A 186 9.55 -9.99 1.19
CA ALA A 186 9.81 -10.20 -0.24
C ALA A 186 10.57 -11.50 -0.49
N ILE A 187 11.62 -11.77 0.28
CA ILE A 187 12.46 -12.97 0.14
C ILE A 187 11.67 -14.24 0.47
N ILE A 188 10.95 -14.26 1.61
CA ILE A 188 10.22 -15.44 2.09
C ILE A 188 9.07 -15.77 1.16
N ASN A 189 8.30 -14.77 0.70
CA ASN A 189 7.17 -14.97 -0.22
C ASN A 189 7.59 -14.98 -1.70
N GLN A 190 8.89 -14.80 -2.00
CA GLN A 190 9.43 -14.80 -3.36
C GLN A 190 8.60 -13.92 -4.31
N CYS A 191 8.30 -12.70 -3.88
CA CYS A 191 7.42 -11.76 -4.56
C CYS A 191 7.98 -10.33 -4.52
N TYR A 192 7.37 -9.42 -5.25
CA TYR A 192 7.64 -7.99 -5.06
C TYR A 192 6.97 -7.47 -3.80
N VAL A 193 7.63 -6.57 -3.09
CA VAL A 193 7.03 -5.78 -2.01
C VAL A 193 7.11 -4.31 -2.39
N ILE A 194 5.96 -3.61 -2.36
CA ILE A 194 5.86 -2.15 -2.49
C ILE A 194 5.57 -1.60 -1.11
N ALA A 195 6.60 -1.11 -0.43
CA ALA A 195 6.48 -0.46 0.88
C ALA A 195 6.39 1.06 0.68
N SER A 196 5.30 1.68 1.10
CA SER A 196 5.10 3.12 1.03
C SER A 196 4.93 3.68 2.44
N ASP A 197 5.89 4.48 2.88
CA ASP A 197 5.92 5.07 4.22
C ASP A 197 5.81 6.59 4.17
N SER A 198 5.28 7.19 5.23
CA SER A 198 5.15 8.63 5.35
C SER A 198 6.52 9.34 5.38
N ALA A 199 6.60 10.50 4.73
CA ALA A 199 7.75 11.40 4.76
C ALA A 199 7.73 12.39 5.94
N ASN A 200 6.76 12.29 6.85
CA ASN A 200 6.68 13.11 8.06
C ASN A 200 7.87 12.83 8.99
N ASP A 201 8.23 13.79 9.80
CA ASP A 201 9.49 13.73 10.57
C ASP A 201 9.48 12.66 11.66
N GLU A 202 8.31 12.30 12.18
CA GLU A 202 8.10 11.22 13.12
C GLU A 202 8.12 9.82 12.47
N CYS A 203 8.16 9.74 11.13
CA CYS A 203 8.12 8.48 10.37
C CYS A 203 9.50 8.04 9.88
N SER A 204 9.61 6.78 9.49
CA SER A 204 10.87 6.16 9.08
C SER A 204 11.37 6.65 7.71
N LYS A 205 10.49 7.15 6.86
CA LYS A 205 10.76 7.64 5.49
C LYS A 205 11.37 6.56 4.58
N MET A 206 11.05 5.29 4.85
CA MET A 206 11.71 4.14 4.22
C MET A 206 10.86 3.49 3.13
N SER A 207 10.20 4.32 2.31
CA SER A 207 9.55 3.83 1.08
C SER A 207 10.53 3.07 0.19
N ALA A 208 10.08 1.95 -0.38
CA ALA A 208 10.93 1.08 -1.19
C ALA A 208 10.11 0.18 -2.12
N ILE A 209 10.75 -0.30 -3.17
CA ILE A 209 10.33 -1.47 -3.92
C ILE A 209 11.41 -2.53 -3.77
N ILE A 210 11.01 -3.72 -3.34
CA ILE A 210 11.89 -4.86 -3.11
C ILE A 210 11.48 -5.96 -4.10
N ASN A 211 12.46 -6.51 -4.83
CA ASN A 211 12.22 -7.58 -5.78
C ASN A 211 12.23 -8.98 -5.08
N PRO A 212 11.84 -10.07 -5.76
CA PRO A 212 11.82 -11.42 -5.20
C PRO A 212 13.17 -11.92 -4.67
N GLN A 213 14.29 -11.35 -5.14
CA GLN A 213 15.65 -11.68 -4.67
C GLN A 213 16.04 -10.91 -3.41
N GLY A 214 15.20 -9.97 -2.96
CA GLY A 214 15.48 -9.11 -1.81
C GLY A 214 16.30 -7.85 -2.16
N GLU A 215 16.56 -7.60 -3.44
CA GLU A 215 17.21 -6.35 -3.86
C GLU A 215 16.22 -5.20 -3.65
N THR A 216 16.69 -4.16 -2.99
CA THR A 216 15.86 -3.03 -2.56
C THR A 216 16.21 -1.78 -3.33
N ILE A 217 15.23 -1.19 -4.01
CA ILE A 217 15.31 0.15 -4.60
C ILE A 217 14.64 1.10 -3.64
N ARG A 218 15.43 2.05 -3.14
CA ARG A 218 15.03 3.07 -2.19
C ARG A 218 15.59 4.41 -2.62
N ASN A 219 14.77 5.45 -2.58
CA ASN A 219 15.26 6.79 -2.92
C ASN A 219 14.63 7.82 -1.96
N GLU A 220 15.42 8.26 -1.00
CA GLU A 220 15.01 9.23 0.03
C GLU A 220 14.82 10.65 -0.52
N LYS A 221 15.27 10.92 -1.75
CA LYS A 221 15.26 12.26 -2.38
C LYS A 221 14.12 12.43 -3.38
N GLN A 222 13.50 11.35 -3.85
CA GLN A 222 12.42 11.40 -4.83
C GLN A 222 11.08 11.08 -4.16
N GLN A 223 10.02 11.78 -4.58
CA GLN A 223 8.68 11.57 -4.07
C GLN A 223 8.08 10.23 -4.51
N HIS A 224 8.61 9.61 -5.56
CA HIS A 224 8.19 8.27 -6.01
C HIS A 224 9.37 7.44 -6.53
N ILE A 225 9.22 6.14 -6.44
CA ILE A 225 10.11 5.12 -6.97
C ILE A 225 9.30 4.27 -7.93
N GLU A 226 9.82 4.03 -9.12
CA GLU A 226 9.17 3.17 -10.13
C GLU A 226 10.09 2.01 -10.54
N VAL A 227 9.52 0.81 -10.66
CA VAL A 227 10.20 -0.40 -11.13
C VAL A 227 9.28 -1.15 -12.09
N LEU A 228 9.81 -1.64 -13.19
CA LEU A 228 9.06 -2.50 -14.10
C LEU A 228 8.71 -3.82 -13.39
N TYR A 229 7.44 -4.23 -13.46
CA TYR A 229 7.01 -5.54 -12.96
C TYR A 229 7.43 -6.64 -13.92
N GLU A 230 8.16 -7.62 -13.42
CA GLU A 230 8.65 -8.77 -14.20
C GLU A 230 8.18 -10.08 -13.57
N LYS A 231 7.08 -10.65 -14.07
CA LYS A 231 6.59 -11.97 -13.62
C LYS A 231 7.64 -13.07 -13.73
N LYS A 232 8.57 -12.95 -14.70
CA LYS A 232 9.66 -13.90 -14.90
C LYS A 232 10.59 -13.96 -13.69
N SER A 233 10.85 -12.84 -13.01
CA SER A 233 11.67 -12.78 -11.79
C SER A 233 11.09 -13.67 -10.68
N ILE A 234 9.77 -13.56 -10.44
CA ILE A 234 9.04 -14.40 -9.48
C ILE A 234 9.11 -15.89 -9.87
N SER A 235 8.81 -16.19 -11.14
CA SER A 235 8.78 -17.57 -11.64
C SER A 235 10.15 -18.24 -11.54
N LEU A 236 11.24 -17.50 -11.78
CA LEU A 236 12.59 -18.02 -11.63
C LEU A 236 12.93 -18.32 -10.16
N MET A 237 12.60 -17.41 -9.24
CA MET A 237 12.82 -17.64 -7.81
C MET A 237 12.08 -18.88 -7.31
N ARG A 238 10.78 -18.99 -7.58
CA ARG A 238 9.94 -20.14 -7.17
C ARG A 238 10.38 -21.46 -7.80
N LYS A 239 10.95 -21.42 -9.01
CA LYS A 239 11.47 -22.60 -9.69
C LYS A 239 12.79 -23.09 -9.07
N TYR A 240 13.72 -22.18 -8.78
CA TYR A 240 15.07 -22.55 -8.34
C TYR A 240 15.18 -22.71 -6.81
N LEU A 241 14.37 -21.96 -6.06
CA LEU A 241 14.29 -22.04 -4.60
C LEU A 241 12.86 -22.44 -4.22
N ASN A 242 12.50 -23.68 -4.50
CA ASN A 242 11.17 -24.21 -4.20
C ASN A 242 10.98 -24.30 -2.69
N VAL A 243 10.17 -23.40 -2.12
CA VAL A 243 9.78 -23.36 -0.71
C VAL A 243 8.31 -23.73 -0.49
N GLY A 244 7.63 -24.23 -1.53
CA GLY A 244 6.24 -24.67 -1.49
C GLY A 244 5.20 -23.60 -1.81
N ILE A 245 5.62 -22.47 -2.41
CA ILE A 245 4.73 -21.34 -2.81
C ILE A 245 4.47 -21.38 -4.32
#